data_7ee3113473a947a47b2e7ec786fc991a
#
_entry.id   7ee3113473a947a47b2e7ec786fc991a
#
_cell.length_a   1.000
_cell.length_b   1.000
_cell.length_c   1.000
_cell.angle_alpha   90.00
_cell.angle_beta   90.00
_cell.angle_gamma   90.00
#
_symmetry.space_group_name_H-M   'P 1'
#
loop_
_entity.id
_entity.type
_entity.pdbx_description
1 polymer ?
#
loop_
_entity_poly.entity_id
_entity_poly.type
_entity_poly.pdbx_seq_one_letter_code
_entity_poly.pdbx_strand_id
1 'polypeptide(L)'
;NSDVEVFNNVISGNGTVNLSIVSYSDETDDPNYYPHPRRIQIHDNTYGPAGFDPDIETGDLAKALYEISDGDMPDIFWDGVVSVSQMLFGQPEIDKLKIDENSDVSFLTISPIKYMLGFSKPVKTEKKEFNGIIDPLEPIVIDGL
;
A
#
# COMPACT_ATOMS: atom_id res chain seq x y z
N ASN A 1 -7.64 1.16 -7.57
CA ASN A 1 -7.46 -0.18 -7.00
C ASN A 1 -8.48 -0.40 -5.88
N SER A 2 -9.47 -1.25 -6.11
CA SER A 2 -10.51 -1.60 -5.13
C SER A 2 -10.75 -3.11 -5.17
N ASP A 3 -11.09 -3.69 -4.00
CA ASP A 3 -11.44 -5.09 -3.91
C ASP A 3 -10.32 -6.02 -4.42
N VAL A 4 -9.13 -5.87 -3.80
CA VAL A 4 -7.93 -6.63 -4.17
C VAL A 4 -7.50 -7.49 -2.99
N GLU A 5 -7.25 -8.76 -3.27
CA GLU A 5 -6.68 -9.73 -2.35
C GLU A 5 -5.36 -10.25 -2.92
N VAL A 6 -4.29 -10.12 -2.13
CA VAL A 6 -2.94 -10.59 -2.50
C VAL A 6 -2.52 -11.64 -1.49
N PHE A 7 -2.50 -12.90 -1.90
CA PHE A 7 -2.25 -14.02 -0.98
C PHE A 7 -1.56 -15.20 -1.65
N ASN A 8 -0.88 -16.01 -0.86
CA ASN A 8 -0.19 -17.23 -1.30
C ASN A 8 0.83 -17.00 -2.44
N ASN A 9 1.44 -15.81 -2.51
CA ASN A 9 2.47 -15.52 -3.49
C ASN A 9 3.86 -15.65 -2.88
N VAL A 10 4.85 -15.85 -3.74
CA VAL A 10 6.26 -15.65 -3.42
C VAL A 10 6.71 -14.37 -4.14
N ILE A 11 7.01 -13.33 -3.38
CA ILE A 11 7.35 -11.99 -3.87
C ILE A 11 8.79 -11.68 -3.47
N SER A 12 9.67 -11.52 -4.44
CA SER A 12 11.11 -11.43 -4.17
C SER A 12 11.89 -10.86 -5.34
N GLY A 13 13.12 -10.41 -5.09
CA GLY A 13 14.04 -9.98 -6.12
C GLY A 13 13.73 -8.60 -6.71
N ASN A 14 13.00 -7.77 -5.98
CA ASN A 14 12.62 -6.44 -6.43
C ASN A 14 13.63 -5.39 -5.95
N GLY A 15 14.18 -4.60 -6.88
CA GLY A 15 15.21 -3.60 -6.56
C GLY A 15 14.76 -2.56 -5.56
N THR A 16 13.49 -2.16 -5.58
CA THR A 16 12.94 -1.10 -4.73
C THR A 16 12.10 -1.64 -3.58
N VAL A 17 10.96 -2.25 -3.85
CA VAL A 17 9.97 -2.71 -2.86
C VAL A 17 9.26 -3.94 -3.40
N ASN A 18 8.91 -4.89 -2.54
CA ASN A 18 8.21 -6.09 -2.96
C ASN A 18 6.76 -5.81 -3.38
N LEU A 19 6.04 -4.99 -2.60
CA LEU A 19 4.65 -4.65 -2.86
C LEU A 19 4.41 -3.17 -2.61
N SER A 20 3.87 -2.47 -3.60
CA SER A 20 3.52 -1.05 -3.51
C SER A 20 2.03 -0.83 -3.72
N ILE A 21 1.41 -0.12 -2.78
CA ILE A 21 0.01 0.29 -2.85
C ILE A 21 0.00 1.81 -2.99
N VAL A 22 -0.40 2.30 -4.16
CA VAL A 22 -0.36 3.72 -4.47
C VAL A 22 -1.67 4.21 -5.04
N SER A 23 -2.02 5.44 -4.71
CA SER A 23 -3.11 6.17 -5.33
C SER A 23 -2.69 6.62 -6.74
N TYR A 24 -3.65 6.68 -7.63
CA TYR A 24 -3.43 7.18 -8.98
C TYR A 24 -4.45 8.28 -9.26
N SER A 25 -3.98 9.51 -9.17
CA SER A 25 -4.85 10.71 -9.19
C SER A 25 -4.80 11.47 -10.52
N ASP A 26 -4.32 10.83 -11.58
CA ASP A 26 -4.33 11.44 -12.90
C ASP A 26 -5.76 11.72 -13.37
N GLU A 27 -5.92 12.79 -14.16
CA GLU A 27 -7.20 13.13 -14.75
C GLU A 27 -7.66 12.01 -15.70
N THR A 28 -8.92 11.63 -15.58
CA THR A 28 -9.56 10.62 -16.42
C THR A 28 -10.99 11.05 -16.75
N ASP A 29 -11.45 10.71 -17.95
CA ASP A 29 -12.82 10.94 -18.40
C ASP A 29 -13.82 9.90 -17.86
N ASP A 30 -13.35 8.90 -17.12
CA ASP A 30 -14.23 7.89 -16.52
C ASP A 30 -14.90 8.42 -15.25
N PRO A 31 -16.21 8.68 -15.25
CA PRO A 31 -16.93 9.20 -14.10
C PRO A 31 -17.00 8.20 -12.92
N ASN A 32 -16.69 6.93 -13.15
CA ASN A 32 -16.68 5.90 -12.12
C ASN A 32 -15.27 5.64 -11.57
N TYR A 33 -14.27 6.34 -12.08
CA TYR A 33 -12.91 6.17 -11.62
C TYR A 33 -12.75 6.61 -10.16
N TYR A 34 -12.17 5.73 -9.35
CA TYR A 34 -11.82 6.03 -7.95
C TYR A 34 -10.31 5.92 -7.76
N PRO A 35 -9.60 7.03 -7.48
CA PRO A 35 -8.14 7.08 -7.50
C PRO A 35 -7.46 6.43 -6.30
N HIS A 36 -8.17 6.26 -5.18
CA HIS A 36 -7.57 5.79 -3.94
C HIS A 36 -7.72 4.29 -3.73
N PRO A 37 -6.70 3.60 -3.21
CA PRO A 37 -6.80 2.21 -2.81
C PRO A 37 -7.86 2.01 -1.71
N ARG A 38 -8.70 0.99 -1.86
CA ARG A 38 -9.68 0.61 -0.84
C ARG A 38 -9.98 -0.89 -0.90
N ARG A 39 -10.35 -1.47 0.26
CA ARG A 39 -10.66 -2.89 0.39
C ARG A 39 -9.54 -3.76 -0.19
N ILE A 40 -8.33 -3.55 0.33
CA ILE A 40 -7.17 -4.34 -0.05
C ILE A 40 -6.80 -5.22 1.12
N GLN A 41 -6.67 -6.51 0.88
CA GLN A 41 -6.17 -7.48 1.84
C GLN A 41 -4.89 -8.10 1.34
N ILE A 42 -3.89 -8.20 2.22
CA ILE A 42 -2.58 -8.79 1.94
C ILE A 42 -2.30 -9.79 3.06
N HIS A 43 -2.15 -11.08 2.71
CA HIS A 43 -1.95 -12.13 3.71
C HIS A 43 -1.30 -13.39 3.13
N ASP A 44 -0.70 -14.20 3.99
CA ASP A 44 -0.12 -15.51 3.64
C ASP A 44 0.88 -15.48 2.48
N ASN A 45 1.57 -14.36 2.26
CA ASN A 45 2.62 -14.29 1.24
C ASN A 45 3.99 -14.61 1.84
N THR A 46 4.90 -15.03 0.98
CA THR A 46 6.31 -15.21 1.31
C THR A 46 7.12 -14.12 0.65
N TYR A 47 7.86 -13.37 1.45
CA TYR A 47 8.71 -12.29 0.97
C TYR A 47 10.18 -12.72 0.97
N GLY A 48 10.88 -12.39 -0.12
CA GLY A 48 12.32 -12.52 -0.22
C GLY A 48 12.98 -11.15 -0.38
N PRO A 49 14.28 -11.09 -0.69
CA PRO A 49 15.03 -9.83 -0.74
C PRO A 49 14.39 -8.77 -1.64
N ALA A 50 14.32 -7.53 -1.14
CA ALA A 50 13.94 -6.33 -1.86
C ALA A 50 14.81 -5.14 -1.43
N GLY A 51 14.71 -4.01 -2.13
CA GLY A 51 15.35 -2.75 -1.74
C GLY A 51 16.86 -2.70 -1.93
N PHE A 52 17.45 -3.68 -2.62
CA PHE A 52 18.91 -3.78 -2.82
C PHE A 52 19.45 -2.93 -3.98
N ASP A 53 18.57 -2.44 -4.85
CA ASP A 53 18.94 -1.64 -6.03
C ASP A 53 17.79 -0.69 -6.42
N PRO A 54 17.41 0.26 -5.53
CA PRO A 54 16.33 1.18 -5.83
C PRO A 54 16.76 2.19 -6.91
N ASP A 55 15.90 2.40 -7.90
CA ASP A 55 16.12 3.39 -8.95
C ASP A 55 15.94 4.81 -8.40
N ILE A 56 16.94 5.31 -7.67
CA ILE A 56 16.94 6.66 -7.10
C ILE A 56 17.35 7.76 -8.08
N GLU A 57 17.84 7.39 -9.26
CA GLU A 57 18.31 8.36 -10.26
C GLU A 57 17.15 8.82 -11.17
N THR A 58 16.28 7.90 -11.58
CA THR A 58 15.21 8.20 -12.54
C THR A 58 13.79 7.96 -11.99
N GLY A 59 13.67 7.22 -10.91
CA GLY A 59 12.38 6.87 -10.29
C GLY A 59 12.00 7.78 -9.13
N ASP A 60 11.16 8.77 -9.35
CA ASP A 60 10.71 9.72 -8.32
C ASP A 60 10.17 9.03 -7.05
N LEU A 61 9.36 7.98 -7.22
CA LEU A 61 8.81 7.22 -6.09
C LEU A 61 9.91 6.46 -5.34
N ALA A 62 10.81 5.80 -6.07
CA ALA A 62 11.90 5.05 -5.46
C ALA A 62 12.83 5.96 -4.65
N LYS A 63 13.14 7.13 -5.21
CA LYS A 63 13.95 8.16 -4.53
C LYS A 63 13.28 8.68 -3.27
N ALA A 64 11.99 9.06 -3.37
CA ALA A 64 11.24 9.55 -2.22
C ALA A 64 11.15 8.48 -1.12
N LEU A 65 10.89 7.24 -1.50
CA LEU A 65 10.81 6.12 -0.56
C LEU A 65 12.16 5.87 0.12
N TYR A 66 13.26 5.88 -0.63
CA TYR A 66 14.61 5.73 -0.10
C TYR A 66 14.96 6.83 0.93
N GLU A 67 14.62 8.09 0.63
CA GLU A 67 14.85 9.22 1.53
C GLU A 67 14.05 9.12 2.83
N ILE A 68 12.76 8.76 2.77
CA ILE A 68 11.91 8.68 3.96
C ILE A 68 12.14 7.43 4.80
N SER A 69 12.67 6.35 4.21
CA SER A 69 13.04 5.13 4.93
C SER A 69 14.48 5.16 5.47
N ASP A 70 15.22 6.24 5.23
CA ASP A 70 16.67 6.32 5.53
C ASP A 70 17.47 5.18 4.82
N GLY A 71 17.01 4.73 3.65
CA GLY A 71 17.61 3.65 2.86
C GLY A 71 17.17 2.23 3.28
N ASP A 72 16.40 2.07 4.34
CA ASP A 72 15.84 0.79 4.79
C ASP A 72 14.50 0.54 4.09
N MET A 73 14.58 0.00 2.88
CA MET A 73 13.43 -0.18 2.00
C MET A 73 12.48 -1.25 2.55
N PRO A 74 11.16 -0.97 2.67
CA PRO A 74 10.21 -1.92 3.22
C PRO A 74 9.85 -3.04 2.23
N ASP A 75 9.32 -4.16 2.76
CA ASP A 75 8.68 -5.19 1.92
C ASP A 75 7.36 -4.69 1.33
N ILE A 76 6.57 -3.99 2.15
CA ILE A 76 5.27 -3.45 1.75
C ILE A 76 5.26 -1.94 1.97
N PHE A 77 4.92 -1.20 0.93
CA PHE A 77 4.72 0.25 0.98
C PHE A 77 3.28 0.63 0.65
N TRP A 78 2.73 1.56 1.42
CA TRP A 78 1.46 2.22 1.11
C TRP A 78 1.63 3.74 1.19
N ASP A 79 1.20 4.48 0.17
CA ASP A 79 1.28 5.95 0.13
C ASP A 79 0.38 6.64 1.17
N GLY A 80 -0.53 5.91 1.82
CA GLY A 80 -1.41 6.43 2.86
C GLY A 80 -2.46 7.43 2.35
N VAL A 81 -2.59 7.60 1.05
CA VAL A 81 -3.50 8.59 0.45
C VAL A 81 -4.92 8.03 0.41
N VAL A 82 -5.83 8.77 0.99
CA VAL A 82 -7.28 8.50 1.01
C VAL A 82 -8.03 9.74 0.56
N SER A 83 -9.33 9.63 0.30
CA SER A 83 -10.13 10.80 -0.06
C SER A 83 -10.14 11.84 1.06
N VAL A 84 -10.38 13.12 0.72
CA VAL A 84 -10.44 14.21 1.70
C VAL A 84 -11.50 13.95 2.78
N SER A 85 -12.64 13.38 2.41
CA SER A 85 -13.68 13.02 3.37
C SER A 85 -13.21 11.94 4.34
N GLN A 86 -12.51 10.90 3.85
CA GLN A 86 -11.94 9.84 4.69
C GLN A 86 -10.80 10.36 5.57
N MET A 87 -10.04 11.32 5.09
CA MET A 87 -9.00 11.98 5.88
C MET A 87 -9.58 12.76 7.07
N LEU A 88 -10.73 13.43 6.88
CA LEU A 88 -11.36 14.27 7.92
C LEU A 88 -12.24 13.48 8.88
N PHE A 89 -12.95 12.47 8.40
CA PHE A 89 -13.98 11.75 9.17
C PHE A 89 -13.59 10.29 9.47
N GLY A 90 -12.43 9.86 9.01
CA GLY A 90 -11.98 8.48 9.09
C GLY A 90 -12.43 7.64 7.90
N GLN A 91 -11.63 6.62 7.60
CA GLN A 91 -11.94 5.64 6.57
C GLN A 91 -12.91 4.60 7.13
N PRO A 92 -14.02 4.28 6.43
CA PRO A 92 -14.88 3.16 6.82
C PRO A 92 -14.07 1.88 6.99
N GLU A 93 -14.43 1.06 7.98
CA GLU A 93 -13.67 -0.18 8.29
C GLU A 93 -13.56 -1.10 7.07
N ILE A 94 -14.64 -1.19 6.29
CA ILE A 94 -14.68 -2.01 5.08
C ILE A 94 -13.73 -1.52 3.96
N ASP A 95 -13.37 -0.23 3.95
CA ASP A 95 -12.50 0.36 2.93
C ASP A 95 -11.01 0.28 3.29
N LYS A 96 -10.70 -0.09 4.54
CA LYS A 96 -9.32 -0.09 5.03
C LYS A 96 -8.46 -1.13 4.33
N LEU A 97 -7.17 -0.81 4.25
CA LEU A 97 -6.11 -1.77 3.98
C LEU A 97 -5.99 -2.72 5.19
N LYS A 98 -5.93 -4.02 4.93
CA LYS A 98 -5.66 -5.07 5.91
C LYS A 98 -4.40 -5.82 5.53
N ILE A 99 -3.52 -6.03 6.52
CA ILE A 99 -2.25 -6.74 6.37
C ILE A 99 -2.18 -7.78 7.47
N ASP A 100 -2.25 -9.05 7.09
CA ASP A 100 -2.10 -10.20 7.99
C ASP A 100 -0.89 -11.04 7.56
N GLU A 101 0.29 -10.46 7.75
CA GLU A 101 1.57 -11.04 7.37
C GLU A 101 2.44 -11.29 8.59
N ASN A 102 3.42 -12.18 8.44
CA ASN A 102 4.38 -12.48 9.49
C ASN A 102 5.03 -11.21 10.06
N SER A 103 5.46 -11.28 11.32
CA SER A 103 6.03 -10.15 12.04
C SER A 103 7.33 -9.59 11.44
N ASP A 104 8.06 -10.41 10.71
CA ASP A 104 9.33 -10.08 10.03
C ASP A 104 9.15 -9.35 8.69
N VAL A 105 7.94 -9.38 8.12
CA VAL A 105 7.62 -8.61 6.91
C VAL A 105 7.54 -7.12 7.28
N SER A 106 8.39 -6.31 6.69
CA SER A 106 8.48 -4.88 6.96
C SER A 106 7.39 -4.09 6.21
N PHE A 107 6.90 -3.03 6.85
CA PHE A 107 5.84 -2.18 6.31
C PHE A 107 6.15 -0.71 6.54
N LEU A 108 5.86 0.12 5.55
CA LEU A 108 5.96 1.56 5.67
C LEU A 108 4.75 2.23 5.01
N THR A 109 4.13 3.18 5.70
CA THR A 109 3.14 4.08 5.12
C THR A 109 3.41 5.52 5.46
N ILE A 110 3.06 6.41 4.56
CA ILE A 110 3.13 7.86 4.76
C ILE A 110 1.84 8.32 5.42
N SER A 111 1.94 9.31 6.32
CA SER A 111 0.77 10.00 6.86
C SER A 111 0.63 11.37 6.18
N PRO A 112 -0.27 11.55 5.21
CA PRO A 112 -0.43 12.81 4.48
C PRO A 112 -0.71 13.98 5.41
N ILE A 113 -1.48 13.78 6.48
CA ILE A 113 -1.78 14.82 7.48
C ILE A 113 -0.52 15.27 8.20
N LYS A 114 0.32 14.33 8.65
CA LYS A 114 1.58 14.66 9.33
C LYS A 114 2.53 15.39 8.38
N TYR A 115 2.57 14.96 7.11
CA TYR A 115 3.34 15.64 6.08
C TYR A 115 2.89 17.07 5.88
N MET A 116 1.57 17.31 5.74
CA MET A 116 1.00 18.65 5.60
C MET A 116 1.26 19.54 6.83
N LEU A 117 1.35 18.97 8.02
CA LEU A 117 1.65 19.67 9.26
C LEU A 117 3.16 19.88 9.49
N GLY A 118 4.01 19.50 8.55
CA GLY A 118 5.45 19.73 8.59
C GLY A 118 6.22 18.82 9.55
N PHE A 119 5.69 17.65 9.89
CA PHE A 119 6.46 16.68 10.68
C PHE A 119 7.64 16.16 9.87
N SER A 120 8.80 16.06 10.49
CA SER A 120 10.05 15.67 9.84
C SER A 120 10.11 14.19 9.40
N LYS A 121 9.31 13.32 10.00
CA LYS A 121 9.16 11.91 9.63
C LYS A 121 7.66 11.54 9.62
N PRO A 122 6.94 11.80 8.52
CA PRO A 122 5.50 11.54 8.44
C PRO A 122 5.18 10.07 8.14
N VAL A 123 5.98 9.15 8.63
CA VAL A 123 5.86 7.72 8.33
C VAL A 123 5.35 6.94 9.53
N LYS A 124 4.72 5.80 9.24
CA LYS A 124 4.37 4.76 10.21
C LYS A 124 4.88 3.42 9.68
N THR A 125 5.42 2.62 10.58
CA THR A 125 5.93 1.27 10.27
C THR A 125 5.19 0.16 11.02
N GLU A 126 4.25 0.52 11.88
CA GLU A 126 3.50 -0.42 12.70
C GLU A 126 2.33 -1.04 11.91
N LYS A 127 2.44 -2.32 11.56
CA LYS A 127 1.36 -3.09 10.90
C LYS A 127 0.11 -3.26 11.79
N LYS A 128 0.26 -3.14 13.11
CA LYS A 128 -0.83 -3.43 14.06
C LYS A 128 -2.13 -2.64 13.78
N GLU A 129 -2.01 -1.43 13.27
CA GLU A 129 -3.19 -0.62 12.91
C GLU A 129 -3.94 -1.18 11.69
N PHE A 130 -3.28 -2.04 10.92
CA PHE A 130 -3.79 -2.62 9.67
C PHE A 130 -4.16 -4.10 9.83
N ASN A 131 -3.93 -4.69 11.00
CA ASN A 131 -4.25 -6.09 11.25
C ASN A 131 -5.75 -6.35 11.09
N GLY A 132 -6.07 -7.48 10.52
CA GLY A 132 -7.42 -7.96 10.35
C GLY A 132 -7.62 -8.67 9.02
N ILE A 133 -8.78 -9.25 8.87
CA ILE A 133 -9.20 -9.97 7.69
C ILE A 133 -10.46 -9.27 7.16
N ILE A 134 -10.56 -9.12 5.86
CA ILE A 134 -11.78 -8.73 5.16
C ILE A 134 -12.50 -10.04 4.77
N ASP A 135 -13.82 -10.04 4.74
CA ASP A 135 -14.55 -11.17 4.18
C ASP A 135 -14.04 -11.44 2.74
N PRO A 136 -13.79 -12.71 2.38
CA PRO A 136 -13.29 -13.06 1.05
C PRO A 136 -14.14 -12.40 -0.05
N LEU A 137 -13.46 -11.98 -1.10
CA LEU A 137 -14.17 -11.46 -2.26
C LEU A 137 -14.98 -12.58 -2.92
N GLU A 138 -16.18 -12.23 -3.38
CA GLU A 138 -16.99 -13.19 -4.14
C GLU A 138 -16.24 -13.63 -5.40
N PRO A 139 -16.27 -14.92 -5.74
CA PRO A 139 -15.63 -15.41 -6.95
C PRO A 139 -16.18 -14.70 -8.19
N ILE A 140 -15.30 -14.33 -9.10
CA ILE A 140 -15.70 -13.79 -10.39
C ILE A 140 -16.37 -14.91 -11.19
N VAL A 141 -17.66 -14.77 -11.45
CA VAL A 141 -18.41 -15.69 -12.31
C VAL A 141 -18.37 -15.11 -13.73
N ILE A 142 -17.78 -15.85 -14.65
CA ILE A 142 -17.78 -15.51 -16.07
C ILE A 142 -18.88 -16.35 -16.72
N ASP A 143 -19.99 -15.70 -17.09
CA ASP A 143 -21.09 -16.38 -17.78
C ASP A 143 -20.60 -16.97 -19.11
N GLY A 144 -20.76 -18.27 -19.26
CA GLY A 144 -20.44 -18.98 -20.50
C GLY A 144 -19.07 -19.66 -20.58
N LEU A 145 -18.37 -19.82 -19.45
CA LEU A 145 -17.22 -20.73 -19.31
C LEU A 145 -17.62 -22.01 -18.59
#